data_53501212421e7173445eaf9b71c6a4f7
#
_entry.id   53501212421e7173445eaf9b71c6a4f7
#
_cell.length_a   1.000
_cell.length_b   1.000
_cell.length_c   1.000
_cell.angle_alpha   90.00
_cell.angle_beta   90.00
_cell.angle_gamma   90.00
#
_symmetry.space_group_name_H-M   'P 1'
#
loop_
_entity.id
_entity.type
_entity.pdbx_description
1 polymer ?
#
loop_
_entity_poly.entity_id
_entity_poly.type
_entity_poly.pdbx_seq_one_letter_code
_entity_poly.pdbx_strand_id
1 'polypeptide(L)'
;MIRYTRKEEIWNAASHGGGILLGVVFGIIFLVWCFRSDNNWAQVGVILYLFGMLGSYIASTLYHSMKHHSKWKERLRKWDHAAIYWHIAGSYSPLTLVALREQGYWGWSLFIFVWACAVAGTIVSFIHLKEHSNLETLCFIGMGLSVLVAFKPLLDSTSAAAVSWIIAEGVCYITGAVFYTLNKTKYMHSVFHFFVLAGSVCHIIAVWDVLMAYLNC
;
A
#
# COMPACT_ATOMS: atom_id res chain seq x y z
N MET A 1 3.79 23.08 -8.67
CA MET A 1 4.04 21.65 -9.02
C MET A 1 5.55 21.42 -9.06
N ILE A 2 6.06 20.48 -8.27
CA ILE A 2 7.48 20.10 -8.31
C ILE A 2 7.78 19.56 -9.71
N ARG A 3 8.88 20.02 -10.27
CA ARG A 3 9.36 19.57 -11.59
C ARG A 3 10.52 18.62 -11.39
N TYR A 4 10.26 17.34 -11.54
CA TYR A 4 11.32 16.34 -11.63
C TYR A 4 12.03 16.42 -12.99
N THR A 5 13.30 16.10 -13.01
CA THR A 5 14.04 15.93 -14.28
C THR A 5 13.52 14.71 -15.04
N ARG A 6 13.78 14.64 -16.35
CA ARG A 6 13.37 13.47 -17.15
C ARG A 6 13.95 12.15 -16.60
N LYS A 7 15.16 12.17 -16.04
CA LYS A 7 15.78 10.97 -15.45
C LYS A 7 15.04 10.55 -14.17
N GLU A 8 14.67 11.50 -13.31
CA GLU A 8 13.89 11.21 -12.10
C GLU A 8 12.52 10.64 -12.46
N GLU A 9 11.82 11.22 -13.44
CA GLU A 9 10.51 10.70 -13.89
C GLU A 9 10.61 9.26 -14.43
N ILE A 10 11.70 8.92 -15.13
CA ILE A 10 11.95 7.56 -15.62
C ILE A 10 12.13 6.60 -14.43
N TRP A 11 12.92 6.96 -13.42
CA TRP A 11 13.13 6.13 -12.24
C TRP A 11 11.86 5.98 -11.42
N ASN A 12 11.09 7.06 -11.25
CA ASN A 12 9.82 7.05 -10.55
C ASN A 12 8.81 6.12 -11.26
N ALA A 13 8.65 6.27 -12.58
CA ALA A 13 7.77 5.40 -13.35
C ALA A 13 8.24 3.94 -13.38
N ALA A 14 9.55 3.69 -13.55
CA ALA A 14 10.09 2.34 -13.66
C ALA A 14 10.00 1.56 -12.34
N SER A 15 10.28 2.21 -11.20
CA SER A 15 10.16 1.57 -9.88
C SER A 15 8.73 1.11 -9.59
N HIS A 16 7.74 1.96 -9.86
CA HIS A 16 6.34 1.60 -9.67
C HIS A 16 5.81 0.68 -10.79
N GLY A 17 6.37 0.76 -12.00
CA GLY A 17 6.15 -0.27 -13.04
C GLY A 17 6.60 -1.67 -12.58
N GLY A 18 7.72 -1.76 -11.87
CA GLY A 18 8.15 -2.99 -11.18
C GLY A 18 7.13 -3.47 -10.13
N GLY A 19 6.53 -2.54 -9.40
CA GLY A 19 5.44 -2.84 -8.45
C GLY A 19 4.18 -3.41 -9.11
N ILE A 20 3.83 -2.94 -10.32
CA ILE A 20 2.74 -3.54 -11.11
C ILE A 20 3.07 -5.00 -11.45
N LEU A 21 4.29 -5.27 -11.91
CA LEU A 21 4.71 -6.64 -12.25
C LEU A 21 4.63 -7.56 -11.03
N LEU A 22 5.14 -7.12 -9.87
CA LEU A 22 5.04 -7.88 -8.62
C LEU A 22 3.58 -8.13 -8.24
N GLY A 23 2.73 -7.11 -8.29
CA GLY A 23 1.30 -7.23 -7.96
C GLY A 23 0.57 -8.20 -8.90
N VAL A 24 0.89 -8.21 -10.19
CA VAL A 24 0.30 -9.16 -11.15
C VAL A 24 0.77 -10.58 -10.88
N VAL A 25 2.07 -10.81 -10.71
CA VAL A 25 2.64 -12.16 -10.51
C VAL A 25 2.13 -12.77 -9.21
N PHE A 26 2.32 -12.09 -8.08
CA PHE A 26 1.87 -12.61 -6.78
C PHE A 26 0.35 -12.57 -6.64
N GLY A 27 -0.30 -11.59 -7.27
CA GLY A 27 -1.76 -11.53 -7.33
C GLY A 27 -2.39 -12.76 -7.96
N ILE A 28 -1.86 -13.23 -9.10
CA ILE A 28 -2.33 -14.47 -9.75
C ILE A 28 -2.14 -15.66 -8.79
N ILE A 29 -0.97 -15.77 -8.15
CA ILE A 29 -0.68 -16.87 -7.21
C ILE A 29 -1.68 -16.85 -6.06
N PHE A 30 -1.86 -15.71 -5.40
CA PHE A 30 -2.77 -15.56 -4.26
C PHE A 30 -4.22 -15.83 -4.64
N LEU A 31 -4.68 -15.32 -5.79
CA LEU A 31 -6.04 -15.59 -6.27
C LEU A 31 -6.25 -17.06 -6.54
N VAL A 32 -5.31 -17.73 -7.20
CA VAL A 32 -5.40 -19.18 -7.46
C VAL A 32 -5.52 -19.96 -6.14
N TRP A 33 -4.75 -19.62 -5.11
CA TRP A 33 -4.86 -20.28 -3.80
C TRP A 33 -6.19 -20.00 -3.13
N CYS A 34 -6.62 -18.73 -3.08
CA CYS A 34 -7.87 -18.34 -2.44
C CYS A 34 -9.10 -18.97 -3.13
N PHE A 35 -9.09 -19.05 -4.48
CA PHE A 35 -10.22 -19.66 -5.21
C PHE A 35 -10.20 -21.20 -5.23
N ARG A 36 -9.09 -21.83 -4.85
CA ARG A 36 -9.01 -23.26 -4.60
C ARG A 36 -9.40 -23.65 -3.17
N SER A 37 -9.48 -22.69 -2.27
CA SER A 37 -9.93 -22.89 -0.89
C SER A 37 -11.39 -22.47 -0.74
N ASP A 38 -12.07 -22.99 0.28
CA ASP A 38 -13.44 -22.59 0.62
C ASP A 38 -13.49 -21.32 1.48
N ASN A 39 -12.40 -20.53 1.52
CA ASN A 39 -12.30 -19.34 2.34
C ASN A 39 -12.66 -18.06 1.56
N ASN A 40 -13.96 -17.72 1.55
CA ASN A 40 -14.44 -16.50 0.87
C ASN A 40 -13.82 -15.21 1.41
N TRP A 41 -13.43 -15.16 2.69
CA TRP A 41 -12.82 -13.97 3.28
C TRP A 41 -11.40 -13.76 2.77
N ALA A 42 -10.66 -14.83 2.50
CA ALA A 42 -9.37 -14.75 1.86
C ALA A 42 -9.50 -14.23 0.41
N GLN A 43 -10.52 -14.69 -0.33
CA GLN A 43 -10.80 -14.19 -1.68
C GLN A 43 -11.05 -12.68 -1.67
N VAL A 44 -11.96 -12.21 -0.80
CA VAL A 44 -12.28 -10.78 -0.66
C VAL A 44 -11.05 -9.99 -0.21
N GLY A 45 -10.32 -10.47 0.80
CA GLY A 45 -9.13 -9.82 1.33
C GLY A 45 -8.05 -9.63 0.25
N VAL A 46 -7.77 -10.66 -0.54
CA VAL A 46 -6.78 -10.60 -1.62
C VAL A 46 -7.25 -9.70 -2.77
N ILE A 47 -8.53 -9.75 -3.15
CA ILE A 47 -9.07 -8.86 -4.19
C ILE A 47 -8.91 -7.39 -3.79
N LEU A 48 -9.25 -7.03 -2.55
CA LEU A 48 -9.09 -5.67 -2.03
C LEU A 48 -7.62 -5.27 -1.91
N TYR A 49 -6.74 -6.19 -1.53
CA TYR A 49 -5.30 -5.96 -1.51
C TYR A 49 -4.77 -5.63 -2.91
N LEU A 50 -5.12 -6.43 -3.91
CA LEU A 50 -4.70 -6.19 -5.29
C LEU A 50 -5.28 -4.91 -5.88
N PHE A 51 -6.53 -4.59 -5.55
CA PHE A 51 -7.14 -3.31 -5.93
C PHE A 51 -6.29 -2.14 -5.40
N GLY A 52 -5.92 -2.14 -4.11
CA GLY A 52 -5.11 -1.09 -3.50
C GLY A 52 -3.70 -1.04 -4.09
N MET A 53 -3.00 -2.16 -4.14
CA MET A 53 -1.63 -2.25 -4.62
C MET A 53 -1.51 -1.88 -6.10
N LEU A 54 -2.27 -2.54 -6.97
CA LEU A 54 -2.21 -2.29 -8.42
C LEU A 54 -2.74 -0.89 -8.75
N GLY A 55 -3.82 -0.45 -8.09
CA GLY A 55 -4.36 0.89 -8.26
C GLY A 55 -3.32 1.97 -7.96
N SER A 56 -2.59 1.85 -6.86
CA SER A 56 -1.52 2.76 -6.47
C SER A 56 -0.37 2.75 -7.48
N TYR A 57 0.17 1.59 -7.82
CA TYR A 57 1.30 1.49 -8.74
C TYR A 57 0.95 1.95 -10.16
N ILE A 58 -0.26 1.66 -10.64
CA ILE A 58 -0.73 2.12 -11.94
C ILE A 58 -0.91 3.64 -11.95
N ALA A 59 -1.57 4.21 -10.93
CA ALA A 59 -1.78 5.66 -10.84
C ALA A 59 -0.45 6.41 -10.84
N SER A 60 0.52 5.96 -10.05
CA SER A 60 1.85 6.56 -9.95
C SER A 60 2.66 6.41 -11.23
N THR A 61 2.69 5.21 -11.81
CA THR A 61 3.38 4.97 -13.09
C THR A 61 2.83 5.88 -14.20
N LEU A 62 1.51 6.01 -14.31
CA LEU A 62 0.87 6.89 -15.28
C LEU A 62 1.21 8.36 -15.01
N TYR A 63 1.15 8.81 -13.74
CA TYR A 63 1.51 10.18 -13.36
C TYR A 63 2.93 10.53 -13.77
N HIS A 64 3.91 9.69 -13.44
CA HIS A 64 5.31 9.92 -13.74
C HIS A 64 5.68 9.75 -15.22
N SER A 65 4.90 8.97 -15.98
CA SER A 65 5.07 8.83 -17.43
C SER A 65 4.54 10.01 -18.24
N MET A 66 3.70 10.88 -17.65
CA MET A 66 3.09 12.00 -18.36
C MET A 66 4.04 13.18 -18.53
N LYS A 67 3.93 13.85 -19.70
CA LYS A 67 4.65 15.11 -19.99
C LYS A 67 4.21 16.22 -19.03
N HIS A 68 5.16 17.05 -18.58
CA HIS A 68 4.93 18.12 -17.59
C HIS A 68 3.80 19.09 -17.93
N HIS A 69 3.59 19.39 -19.21
CA HIS A 69 2.57 20.36 -19.67
C HIS A 69 1.20 19.72 -19.97
N SER A 70 1.03 18.43 -19.67
CA SER A 70 -0.24 17.75 -19.92
C SER A 70 -1.27 18.10 -18.83
N LYS A 71 -2.49 18.47 -19.24
CA LYS A 71 -3.63 18.63 -18.32
C LYS A 71 -3.96 17.34 -17.55
N TRP A 72 -3.61 16.19 -18.11
CA TRP A 72 -3.79 14.89 -17.47
C TRP A 72 -2.84 14.67 -16.31
N LYS A 73 -1.61 15.25 -16.35
CA LYS A 73 -0.63 15.09 -15.27
C LYS A 73 -1.15 15.62 -13.93
N GLU A 74 -1.86 16.76 -13.94
CA GLU A 74 -2.46 17.28 -12.71
C GLU A 74 -3.59 16.40 -12.16
N ARG A 75 -4.43 15.84 -13.05
CA ARG A 75 -5.46 14.89 -12.63
C ARG A 75 -4.85 13.61 -12.10
N LEU A 76 -3.85 13.06 -12.79
CA LEU A 76 -3.16 11.84 -12.37
C LEU A 76 -2.43 12.03 -11.05
N ARG A 77 -1.92 13.23 -10.74
CA ARG A 77 -1.35 13.53 -9.42
C ARG A 77 -2.36 13.33 -8.29
N LYS A 78 -3.60 13.72 -8.50
CA LYS A 78 -4.66 13.50 -7.49
C LYS A 78 -4.94 12.01 -7.28
N TRP A 79 -4.95 11.25 -8.36
CA TRP A 79 -5.10 9.80 -8.30
C TRP A 79 -3.89 9.11 -7.66
N ASP A 80 -2.68 9.55 -7.98
CA ASP A 80 -1.42 9.06 -7.38
C ASP A 80 -1.44 9.20 -5.85
N HIS A 81 -1.83 10.37 -5.33
CA HIS A 81 -1.97 10.61 -3.90
C HIS A 81 -3.14 9.83 -3.27
N ALA A 82 -4.31 9.85 -3.87
CA ALA A 82 -5.48 9.12 -3.37
C ALA A 82 -5.23 7.61 -3.29
N ALA A 83 -4.52 7.06 -4.26
CA ALA A 83 -4.24 5.64 -4.33
C ALA A 83 -3.25 5.15 -3.26
N ILE A 84 -2.50 6.02 -2.59
CA ILE A 84 -1.70 5.64 -1.42
C ILE A 84 -2.62 5.17 -0.27
N TYR A 85 -3.74 5.87 -0.03
CA TYR A 85 -4.74 5.44 0.96
C TYR A 85 -5.32 4.07 0.61
N TRP A 86 -5.58 3.80 -0.70
CA TRP A 86 -6.08 2.50 -1.13
C TRP A 86 -5.02 1.40 -0.97
N HIS A 87 -3.74 1.73 -1.22
CA HIS A 87 -2.64 0.78 -1.00
C HIS A 87 -2.59 0.36 0.47
N ILE A 88 -2.64 1.32 1.40
CA ILE A 88 -2.63 1.03 2.83
C ILE A 88 -3.88 0.24 3.24
N ALA A 89 -5.10 0.66 2.86
CA ALA A 89 -6.32 -0.07 3.21
C ALA A 89 -6.34 -1.47 2.59
N GLY A 90 -5.86 -1.60 1.34
CA GLY A 90 -5.72 -2.87 0.65
C GLY A 90 -4.78 -3.82 1.39
N SER A 91 -3.60 -3.35 1.83
CA SER A 91 -2.63 -4.19 2.55
C SER A 91 -3.19 -4.72 3.88
N TYR A 92 -4.05 -3.96 4.56
CA TYR A 92 -4.75 -4.44 5.75
C TYR A 92 -5.78 -5.54 5.47
N SER A 93 -6.33 -5.61 4.25
CA SER A 93 -7.50 -6.46 3.97
C SER A 93 -7.23 -7.96 4.16
N PRO A 94 -6.12 -8.58 3.71
CA PRO A 94 -5.82 -9.97 4.02
C PRO A 94 -5.61 -10.21 5.52
N LEU A 95 -4.91 -9.30 6.20
CA LEU A 95 -4.63 -9.45 7.63
C LEU A 95 -5.90 -9.38 8.46
N THR A 96 -6.77 -8.42 8.16
CA THR A 96 -8.00 -8.18 8.95
C THR A 96 -9.09 -9.20 8.66
N LEU A 97 -9.25 -9.64 7.41
CA LEU A 97 -10.32 -10.55 6.99
C LEU A 97 -9.94 -12.03 7.10
N VAL A 98 -8.63 -12.35 7.20
CA VAL A 98 -8.16 -13.73 7.33
C VAL A 98 -7.64 -13.97 8.74
N ALA A 99 -6.56 -13.29 9.15
CA ALA A 99 -5.91 -13.57 10.41
C ALA A 99 -6.66 -12.99 11.63
N LEU A 100 -7.09 -11.73 11.56
CA LEU A 100 -7.72 -11.04 12.69
C LEU A 100 -9.23 -11.20 12.78
N ARG A 101 -9.89 -11.77 11.77
CA ARG A 101 -11.36 -11.86 11.73
C ARG A 101 -11.97 -12.60 12.92
N GLU A 102 -11.33 -13.67 13.35
CA GLU A 102 -11.75 -14.49 14.49
C GLU A 102 -11.22 -13.98 15.84
N GLN A 103 -10.49 -12.86 15.85
CA GLN A 103 -9.91 -12.24 17.04
C GLN A 103 -10.87 -11.20 17.66
N GLY A 104 -12.10 -11.58 17.95
CA GLY A 104 -13.13 -10.69 18.48
C GLY A 104 -13.47 -9.56 17.49
N TYR A 105 -13.47 -8.33 17.98
CA TYR A 105 -13.83 -7.16 17.14
C TYR A 105 -12.62 -6.58 16.35
N TRP A 106 -11.39 -7.05 16.56
CA TRP A 106 -10.19 -6.40 16.04
C TRP A 106 -10.11 -6.39 14.51
N GLY A 107 -10.42 -7.52 13.87
CA GLY A 107 -10.39 -7.60 12.40
C GLY A 107 -11.35 -6.60 11.76
N TRP A 108 -12.60 -6.60 12.17
CA TRP A 108 -13.61 -5.70 11.61
C TRP A 108 -13.37 -4.24 11.95
N SER A 109 -12.94 -3.92 13.19
CA SER A 109 -12.68 -2.53 13.59
C SER A 109 -11.56 -1.92 12.77
N LEU A 110 -10.44 -2.62 12.60
CA LEU A 110 -9.34 -2.15 11.77
C LEU A 110 -9.73 -2.08 10.29
N PHE A 111 -10.42 -3.09 9.76
CA PHE A 111 -10.89 -3.08 8.38
C PHE A 111 -11.75 -1.85 8.07
N ILE A 112 -12.78 -1.61 8.89
CA ILE A 112 -13.68 -0.46 8.73
C ILE A 112 -12.90 0.85 8.87
N PHE A 113 -12.01 0.95 9.86
CA PHE A 113 -11.21 2.15 10.10
C PHE A 113 -10.34 2.51 8.89
N VAL A 114 -9.54 1.57 8.36
CA VAL A 114 -8.63 1.87 7.25
C VAL A 114 -9.37 2.18 5.95
N TRP A 115 -10.49 1.50 5.67
CA TRP A 115 -11.29 1.79 4.49
C TRP A 115 -12.06 3.12 4.62
N ALA A 116 -12.53 3.49 5.80
CA ALA A 116 -13.09 4.82 6.06
C ALA A 116 -12.04 5.92 5.87
N CYS A 117 -10.80 5.71 6.36
CA CYS A 117 -9.68 6.59 6.08
C CYS A 117 -9.36 6.69 4.58
N ALA A 118 -9.45 5.57 3.85
CA ALA A 118 -9.21 5.55 2.41
C ALA A 118 -10.25 6.37 1.64
N VAL A 119 -11.51 6.27 2.00
CA VAL A 119 -12.57 7.11 1.41
C VAL A 119 -12.37 8.59 1.75
N ALA A 120 -12.14 8.91 3.02
CA ALA A 120 -11.93 10.30 3.46
C ALA A 120 -10.67 10.91 2.81
N GLY A 121 -9.55 10.17 2.80
CA GLY A 121 -8.31 10.59 2.18
C GLY A 121 -8.44 10.82 0.67
N THR A 122 -9.19 9.97 -0.02
CA THR A 122 -9.52 10.16 -1.45
C THR A 122 -10.26 11.47 -1.67
N ILE A 123 -11.29 11.74 -0.89
CA ILE A 123 -12.07 12.99 -0.99
C ILE A 123 -11.14 14.19 -0.78
N VAL A 124 -10.30 14.17 0.25
CA VAL A 124 -9.35 15.25 0.56
C VAL A 124 -8.34 15.44 -0.58
N SER A 125 -7.80 14.37 -1.15
CA SER A 125 -6.86 14.44 -2.28
C SER A 125 -7.48 15.08 -3.53
N PHE A 126 -8.79 14.90 -3.76
CA PHE A 126 -9.46 15.54 -4.89
C PHE A 126 -9.83 17.00 -4.65
N ILE A 127 -10.14 17.38 -3.40
CA ILE A 127 -10.62 18.74 -3.06
C ILE A 127 -9.46 19.67 -2.66
N HIS A 128 -8.50 19.19 -1.85
CA HIS A 128 -7.52 20.03 -1.16
C HIS A 128 -6.06 19.60 -1.37
N LEU A 129 -5.73 18.89 -2.46
CA LEU A 129 -4.35 18.45 -2.70
C LEU A 129 -3.38 19.63 -2.79
N LYS A 130 -2.51 19.78 -1.81
CA LYS A 130 -1.39 20.73 -1.79
C LYS A 130 -0.17 20.15 -2.50
N GLU A 131 0.78 20.99 -2.87
CA GLU A 131 2.03 20.52 -3.52
C GLU A 131 2.88 19.63 -2.61
N HIS A 132 2.92 19.96 -1.33
CA HIS A 132 3.48 19.15 -0.26
C HIS A 132 2.61 19.33 0.98
N SER A 133 2.11 18.26 1.51
CA SER A 133 1.35 18.25 2.75
C SER A 133 2.01 17.29 3.74
N ASN A 134 2.75 17.83 4.69
CA ASN A 134 3.24 17.04 5.82
C ASN A 134 2.08 16.38 6.59
N LEU A 135 0.91 17.04 6.59
CA LEU A 135 -0.29 16.48 7.21
C LEU A 135 -0.76 15.22 6.48
N GLU A 136 -0.75 15.22 5.14
CA GLU A 136 -1.11 14.04 4.36
C GLU A 136 -0.14 12.88 4.61
N THR A 137 1.16 13.16 4.67
CA THR A 137 2.18 12.17 5.05
C THR A 137 1.96 11.62 6.44
N LEU A 138 1.61 12.47 7.42
CA LEU A 138 1.26 12.03 8.77
C LEU A 138 0.00 11.17 8.80
N CYS A 139 -1.00 11.46 7.96
CA CYS A 139 -2.20 10.63 7.82
C CYS A 139 -1.84 9.23 7.28
N PHE A 140 -0.96 9.14 6.27
CA PHE A 140 -0.49 7.84 5.76
C PHE A 140 0.23 7.03 6.84
N ILE A 141 1.16 7.67 7.57
CA ILE A 141 1.90 7.03 8.67
C ILE A 141 0.93 6.59 9.78
N GLY A 142 0.04 7.48 10.23
CA GLY A 142 -0.94 7.16 11.27
C GLY A 142 -1.88 6.02 10.88
N MET A 143 -2.33 6.00 9.62
CA MET A 143 -3.14 4.90 9.09
C MET A 143 -2.35 3.59 9.05
N GLY A 144 -1.08 3.63 8.57
CA GLY A 144 -0.20 2.44 8.54
C GLY A 144 0.15 1.91 9.94
N LEU A 145 0.31 2.79 10.93
CA LEU A 145 0.60 2.40 12.32
C LEU A 145 -0.64 1.95 13.10
N SER A 146 -1.84 2.05 12.56
CA SER A 146 -3.07 1.64 13.26
C SER A 146 -3.08 0.15 13.63
N VAL A 147 -2.29 -0.70 12.97
CA VAL A 147 -2.11 -2.12 13.33
C VAL A 147 -1.59 -2.30 14.76
N LEU A 148 -0.88 -1.31 15.32
CA LEU A 148 -0.32 -1.38 16.66
C LEU A 148 -1.40 -1.47 17.75
N VAL A 149 -2.62 -0.98 17.51
CA VAL A 149 -3.71 -1.12 18.48
C VAL A 149 -4.23 -2.56 18.59
N ALA A 150 -4.01 -3.38 17.56
CA ALA A 150 -4.32 -4.80 17.52
C ALA A 150 -3.05 -5.68 17.47
N PHE A 151 -1.92 -5.16 17.94
CA PHE A 151 -0.63 -5.86 17.81
C PHE A 151 -0.62 -7.21 18.56
N LYS A 152 -1.17 -7.25 19.78
CA LYS A 152 -1.29 -8.52 20.51
C LYS A 152 -2.20 -9.53 19.78
N PRO A 153 -3.43 -9.22 19.37
CA PRO A 153 -4.24 -10.09 18.52
C PRO A 153 -3.52 -10.57 17.26
N LEU A 154 -2.73 -9.70 16.63
CA LEU A 154 -1.93 -10.06 15.45
C LEU A 154 -0.84 -11.10 15.79
N LEU A 155 -0.13 -10.92 16.91
CA LEU A 155 0.85 -11.91 17.40
C LEU A 155 0.21 -13.26 17.73
N ASP A 156 -1.00 -13.24 18.30
CA ASP A 156 -1.72 -14.45 18.69
C ASP A 156 -2.30 -15.21 17.47
N SER A 157 -2.48 -14.54 16.32
CA SER A 157 -3.15 -15.09 15.13
C SER A 157 -2.26 -15.31 13.92
N THR A 158 -0.99 -14.90 13.97
CA THR A 158 -0.05 -15.04 12.85
C THR A 158 1.29 -15.61 13.31
N SER A 159 2.10 -16.06 12.38
CA SER A 159 3.45 -16.55 12.69
C SER A 159 4.38 -15.37 13.07
N ALA A 160 5.42 -15.67 13.84
CA ALA A 160 6.48 -14.70 14.13
C ALA A 160 7.18 -14.22 12.85
N ALA A 161 7.24 -15.04 11.80
CA ALA A 161 7.79 -14.67 10.52
C ALA A 161 6.90 -13.60 9.82
N ALA A 162 5.58 -13.81 9.75
CA ALA A 162 4.64 -12.82 9.19
C ALA A 162 4.74 -11.48 9.93
N VAL A 163 4.75 -11.50 11.26
CA VAL A 163 4.90 -10.28 12.07
C VAL A 163 6.23 -9.58 11.80
N SER A 164 7.33 -10.33 11.66
CA SER A 164 8.63 -9.75 11.34
C SER A 164 8.64 -9.05 9.99
N TRP A 165 7.96 -9.61 8.98
CA TRP A 165 7.81 -8.99 7.67
C TRP A 165 6.90 -7.76 7.70
N ILE A 166 5.82 -7.74 8.51
CA ILE A 166 4.98 -6.56 8.73
C ILE A 166 5.78 -5.44 9.40
N ILE A 167 6.64 -5.77 10.37
CA ILE A 167 7.53 -4.76 10.98
C ILE A 167 8.53 -4.22 9.94
N ALA A 168 9.15 -5.09 9.15
CA ALA A 168 10.09 -4.69 8.10
C ALA A 168 9.42 -3.80 7.04
N GLU A 169 8.19 -4.10 6.64
CA GLU A 169 7.34 -3.26 5.81
C GLU A 169 7.16 -1.86 6.40
N GLY A 170 6.76 -1.79 7.67
CA GLY A 170 6.58 -0.52 8.39
C GLY A 170 7.87 0.32 8.43
N VAL A 171 9.02 -0.32 8.69
CA VAL A 171 10.34 0.33 8.65
C VAL A 171 10.63 0.89 7.25
N CYS A 172 10.36 0.12 6.19
CA CYS A 172 10.55 0.58 4.81
C CYS A 172 9.67 1.79 4.51
N TYR A 173 8.38 1.75 4.82
CA TYR A 173 7.46 2.86 4.51
C TYR A 173 7.78 4.12 5.31
N ILE A 174 8.12 4.00 6.61
CA ILE A 174 8.52 5.15 7.43
C ILE A 174 9.82 5.76 6.90
N THR A 175 10.81 4.93 6.58
CA THR A 175 12.07 5.40 5.99
C THR A 175 11.81 6.09 4.66
N GLY A 176 10.96 5.51 3.81
CA GLY A 176 10.54 6.14 2.56
C GLY A 176 9.87 7.50 2.79
N ALA A 177 8.97 7.60 3.77
CA ALA A 177 8.31 8.86 4.11
C ALA A 177 9.31 9.95 4.53
N VAL A 178 10.40 9.61 5.23
CA VAL A 178 11.49 10.55 5.53
C VAL A 178 12.12 11.07 4.23
N PHE A 179 12.45 10.18 3.28
CA PHE A 179 13.00 10.62 1.98
C PHE A 179 12.00 11.44 1.17
N TYR A 180 10.70 11.15 1.27
CA TYR A 180 9.66 11.97 0.65
C TYR A 180 9.65 13.41 1.15
N THR A 181 9.96 13.66 2.43
CA THR A 181 10.06 15.03 2.97
C THR A 181 11.27 15.80 2.45
N LEU A 182 12.31 15.10 1.98
CA LEU A 182 13.54 15.67 1.41
C LEU A 182 13.44 16.00 -0.11
N ASN A 183 12.23 16.21 -0.59
CA ASN A 183 11.86 16.39 -2.01
C ASN A 183 12.57 17.52 -2.76
N LYS A 184 13.22 18.46 -2.07
CA LYS A 184 14.04 19.51 -2.69
C LYS A 184 15.39 18.98 -3.19
N THR A 185 15.82 17.82 -2.74
CA THR A 185 17.05 17.17 -3.14
C THR A 185 16.76 16.21 -4.29
N LYS A 186 17.60 16.25 -5.34
CA LYS A 186 17.44 15.39 -6.51
C LYS A 186 17.39 13.91 -6.12
N TYR A 187 16.55 13.15 -6.80
CA TYR A 187 16.35 11.72 -6.64
C TYR A 187 15.74 11.27 -5.31
N MET A 188 15.50 12.15 -4.32
CA MET A 188 14.91 11.71 -3.04
C MET A 188 13.50 11.14 -3.21
N HIS A 189 12.74 11.65 -4.16
CA HIS A 189 11.43 11.07 -4.50
C HIS A 189 11.58 9.67 -5.15
N SER A 190 12.58 9.46 -5.99
CA SER A 190 12.87 8.13 -6.54
C SER A 190 13.30 7.15 -5.44
N VAL A 191 14.12 7.60 -4.48
CA VAL A 191 14.51 6.80 -3.32
C VAL A 191 13.27 6.41 -2.49
N PHE A 192 12.36 7.35 -2.25
CA PHE A 192 11.06 7.06 -1.62
C PHE A 192 10.32 5.94 -2.35
N HIS A 193 10.22 5.98 -3.68
CA HIS A 193 9.56 4.93 -4.48
C HIS A 193 10.21 3.55 -4.30
N PHE A 194 11.54 3.47 -4.20
CA PHE A 194 12.23 2.21 -3.94
C PHE A 194 11.93 1.67 -2.55
N PHE A 195 11.80 2.52 -1.53
CA PHE A 195 11.38 2.10 -0.19
C PHE A 195 9.92 1.63 -0.16
N VAL A 196 9.04 2.27 -0.91
CA VAL A 196 7.65 1.80 -1.08
C VAL A 196 7.62 0.42 -1.74
N LEU A 197 8.43 0.22 -2.78
CA LEU A 197 8.53 -1.09 -3.44
C LEU A 197 9.08 -2.17 -2.49
N ALA A 198 10.13 -1.86 -1.71
CA ALA A 198 10.69 -2.77 -0.72
C ALA A 198 9.67 -3.13 0.37
N GLY A 199 8.91 -2.14 0.87
CA GLY A 199 7.80 -2.38 1.78
C GLY A 199 6.75 -3.32 1.22
N SER A 200 6.37 -3.13 -0.05
CA SER A 200 5.42 -4.02 -0.72
C SER A 200 5.95 -5.45 -0.89
N VAL A 201 7.26 -5.63 -1.11
CA VAL A 201 7.87 -6.98 -1.13
C VAL A 201 7.76 -7.63 0.26
N CYS A 202 8.07 -6.90 1.33
CA CYS A 202 7.90 -7.39 2.70
C CYS A 202 6.44 -7.78 2.97
N HIS A 203 5.49 -6.95 2.53
CA HIS A 203 4.06 -7.22 2.68
C HIS A 203 3.60 -8.46 1.91
N ILE A 204 4.06 -8.64 0.66
CA ILE A 204 3.79 -9.84 -0.14
C ILE A 204 4.21 -11.10 0.62
N ILE A 205 5.40 -11.08 1.24
CA ILE A 205 5.90 -12.24 2.01
C ILE A 205 5.05 -12.46 3.26
N ALA A 206 4.64 -11.40 3.97
CA ALA A 206 3.75 -11.51 5.11
C ALA A 206 2.38 -12.10 4.73
N VAL A 207 1.77 -11.63 3.63
CA VAL A 207 0.50 -12.16 3.11
C VAL A 207 0.66 -13.61 2.65
N TRP A 208 1.78 -13.95 2.00
CA TRP A 208 2.10 -15.33 1.64
C TRP A 208 2.04 -16.25 2.86
N ASP A 209 2.73 -15.89 3.93
CA ASP A 209 2.79 -16.68 5.16
C ASP A 209 1.40 -16.82 5.81
N VAL A 210 0.63 -15.72 5.88
CA VAL A 210 -0.76 -15.74 6.37
C VAL A 210 -1.63 -16.67 5.52
N LEU A 211 -1.58 -16.57 4.20
CA LEU A 211 -2.41 -17.42 3.33
C LEU A 211 -2.02 -18.90 3.45
N MET A 212 -0.73 -19.22 3.51
CA MET A 212 -0.26 -20.60 3.72
C MET A 212 -0.79 -21.18 5.04
N ALA A 213 -0.83 -20.39 6.12
CA ALA A 213 -1.31 -20.84 7.41
C ALA A 213 -2.85 -21.06 7.43
N TYR A 214 -3.62 -20.24 6.73
CA TYR A 214 -5.08 -20.24 6.82
C TYR A 214 -5.81 -20.96 5.68
N LEU A 215 -5.15 -21.23 4.57
CA LEU A 215 -5.75 -21.90 3.40
C LEU A 215 -5.36 -23.38 3.29
N ASN A 216 -4.54 -23.90 4.22
CA ASN A 216 -4.03 -25.29 4.16
C ASN A 216 -3.38 -25.62 2.80
N CYS A 217 -2.63 -24.67 2.24
CA CYS A 217 -1.93 -24.81 0.95
C CYS A 217 -0.56 -25.47 1.13
#